data_b2e217ec1baa0caba6ede102270fafe7
#
_entry.id   b2e217ec1baa0caba6ede102270fafe7
#
_cell.length_a   1.000
_cell.length_b   1.000
_cell.length_c   1.000
_cell.angle_alpha   90.00
_cell.angle_beta   90.00
_cell.angle_gamma   90.00
#
_symmetry.space_group_name_H-M   'P 1'
#
loop_
_entity.id
_entity.type
_entity.pdbx_description
1 polymer ?
#
loop_
_entity_poly.entity_id
_entity_poly.type
_entity_poly.pdbx_seq_one_letter_code
_entity_poly.pdbx_strand_id
1 'polypeptide(L)'
;MIWANSPVVKGNMIFLSIGYDYPAKMLKVNNEVTSIEEVYTNTLLDNHHHGLIELDGYLYGSYWISNGSGNWACLDWNTGEVMYDEEWNSKGEMVYADGMLYVYVEKRGNVGLVKPDPSGFKVLSSFRIEKGNGPHWSHPYLFDGKMFLRHGNVLMVYSLRSS
;
A
#
# COMPACT_ATOMS: atom_id res chain seq x y z
N MET A 1 13.72 16.17 2.66
CA MET A 1 12.55 15.45 2.11
C MET A 1 13.09 14.25 1.36
N ILE A 2 12.53 13.08 1.59
CA ILE A 2 12.95 11.82 0.96
C ILE A 2 11.76 11.29 0.17
N TRP A 3 11.94 11.11 -1.14
CA TRP A 3 10.96 10.47 -2.02
C TRP A 3 11.22 8.97 -2.00
N ALA A 4 10.46 8.24 -1.21
CA ALA A 4 10.65 6.80 -1.03
C ALA A 4 9.62 5.95 -1.82
N ASN A 5 8.55 6.57 -2.30
CA ASN A 5 7.50 5.89 -3.05
C ASN A 5 7.73 5.92 -4.56
N SER A 6 7.38 4.81 -5.19
CA SER A 6 7.21 4.77 -6.64
C SER A 6 5.85 5.37 -7.03
N PRO A 7 5.78 6.17 -8.10
CA PRO A 7 4.50 6.61 -8.66
C PRO A 7 3.63 5.41 -9.07
N VAL A 8 2.32 5.53 -8.88
CA VAL A 8 1.36 4.58 -9.46
C VAL A 8 0.88 5.14 -10.80
N VAL A 9 1.02 4.35 -11.85
CA VAL A 9 0.71 4.79 -13.23
C VAL A 9 -0.34 3.87 -13.84
N LYS A 10 -1.40 4.47 -14.41
CA LYS A 10 -2.41 3.77 -15.21
C LYS A 10 -2.82 4.64 -16.40
N GLY A 11 -2.52 4.15 -17.61
CA GLY A 11 -2.73 4.95 -18.82
C GLY A 11 -1.87 6.23 -18.78
N ASN A 12 -2.51 7.37 -18.90
CA ASN A 12 -1.87 8.68 -18.82
C ASN A 12 -2.03 9.37 -17.44
N MET A 13 -2.50 8.64 -16.45
CA MET A 13 -2.69 9.12 -15.08
C MET A 13 -1.54 8.64 -14.18
N ILE A 14 -1.05 9.55 -13.32
CA ILE A 14 0.07 9.31 -12.41
C ILE A 14 -0.31 9.79 -11.02
N PHE A 15 -0.38 8.87 -10.07
CA PHE A 15 -0.57 9.22 -8.66
C PHE A 15 0.77 9.31 -7.93
N LEU A 16 0.99 10.42 -7.25
CA LEU A 16 2.21 10.71 -6.48
C LEU A 16 1.87 10.91 -5.00
N SER A 17 2.58 10.21 -4.12
CA SER A 17 2.53 10.43 -2.68
C SER A 17 3.93 10.36 -2.09
N ILE A 18 4.24 11.14 -1.08
CA ILE A 18 5.59 11.21 -0.51
C ILE A 18 5.65 11.10 1.02
N GLY A 19 4.52 11.14 1.69
CA GLY A 19 4.48 11.20 3.14
C GLY A 19 4.81 12.57 3.74
N TYR A 20 4.93 12.64 5.07
CA TYR A 20 5.36 13.82 5.81
C TYR A 20 4.41 15.03 5.73
N ASP A 21 3.10 14.78 5.79
CA ASP A 21 2.03 15.80 5.68
C ASP A 21 2.02 16.56 4.34
N TYR A 22 2.55 15.95 3.29
CA TYR A 22 2.44 16.50 1.94
C TYR A 22 1.28 15.85 1.19
N PRO A 23 0.35 16.65 0.68
CA PRO A 23 -0.77 16.13 -0.10
C PRO A 23 -0.31 15.30 -1.29
N ALA A 24 -0.93 14.13 -1.45
CA ALA A 24 -0.76 13.34 -2.66
C ALA A 24 -1.45 14.02 -3.85
N LYS A 25 -0.96 13.75 -5.05
CA LYS A 25 -1.46 14.38 -6.27
C LYS A 25 -1.75 13.35 -7.35
N MET A 26 -2.88 13.53 -8.02
CA MET A 26 -3.16 12.88 -9.29
C MET A 26 -2.82 13.82 -10.42
N LEU A 27 -1.95 13.37 -11.28
CA LEU A 27 -1.50 14.09 -12.47
C LEU A 27 -1.97 13.35 -13.72
N LYS A 28 -2.27 14.11 -14.77
CA LYS A 28 -2.58 13.59 -16.10
C LYS A 28 -1.64 14.15 -17.13
N VAL A 29 -1.05 13.26 -17.89
CA VAL A 29 -0.17 13.60 -19.02
C VAL A 29 -1.00 13.66 -20.30
N ASN A 30 -0.82 14.69 -21.11
CA ASN A 30 -1.49 14.75 -22.42
C ASN A 30 -0.93 13.70 -23.39
N ASN A 31 -1.67 13.40 -24.46
CA ASN A 31 -1.29 12.33 -25.40
C ASN A 31 0.04 12.58 -26.11
N GLU A 32 0.47 13.82 -26.24
CA GLU A 32 1.74 14.22 -26.88
C GLU A 32 2.92 14.19 -25.90
N VAL A 33 2.66 13.94 -24.60
CA VAL A 33 3.65 13.94 -23.50
C VAL A 33 4.39 15.28 -23.38
N THR A 34 3.70 16.36 -23.71
CA THR A 34 4.26 17.73 -23.68
C THR A 34 3.76 18.57 -22.50
N SER A 35 2.69 18.14 -21.85
CA SER A 35 2.13 18.84 -20.70
C SER A 35 1.57 17.88 -19.64
N ILE A 36 1.57 18.36 -18.41
CA ILE A 36 1.00 17.67 -17.24
C ILE A 36 0.01 18.62 -16.58
N GLU A 37 -1.17 18.12 -16.25
CA GLU A 37 -2.18 18.84 -15.47
C GLU A 37 -2.42 18.12 -14.13
N GLU A 38 -2.73 18.87 -13.08
CA GLU A 38 -3.19 18.32 -11.80
C GLU A 38 -4.68 18.05 -11.91
N VAL A 39 -5.09 16.81 -11.67
CA VAL A 39 -6.50 16.38 -11.71
C VAL A 39 -7.17 16.59 -10.36
N TYR A 40 -6.51 16.12 -9.29
CA TYR A 40 -6.94 16.34 -7.92
C TYR A 40 -5.76 16.25 -6.94
N THR A 41 -5.97 16.79 -5.76
CA THR A 41 -5.10 16.65 -4.61
C THR A 41 -5.83 15.88 -3.52
N ASN A 42 -5.16 14.91 -2.87
CA ASN A 42 -5.72 14.15 -1.75
C ASN A 42 -4.83 14.34 -0.52
N THR A 43 -5.42 14.73 0.60
CA THR A 43 -4.71 15.00 1.87
C THR A 43 -4.70 13.81 2.83
N LEU A 44 -5.48 12.76 2.54
CA LEU A 44 -5.56 11.58 3.39
C LEU A 44 -4.43 10.60 3.10
N LEU A 45 -4.27 10.19 1.82
CA LEU A 45 -3.35 9.12 1.45
C LEU A 45 -1.90 9.64 1.39
N ASP A 46 -1.43 10.10 2.54
CA ASP A 46 -0.04 10.52 2.79
C ASP A 46 0.83 9.28 3.03
N ASN A 47 1.10 8.56 1.95
CA ASN A 47 1.88 7.33 1.99
C ASN A 47 3.38 7.64 2.04
N HIS A 48 4.09 7.06 3.01
CA HIS A 48 5.49 7.38 3.29
C HIS A 48 6.47 6.57 2.44
N HIS A 49 6.47 5.24 2.57
CA HIS A 49 7.36 4.34 1.82
C HIS A 49 6.70 2.99 1.49
N HIS A 50 5.41 2.88 1.75
CA HIS A 50 4.65 1.66 1.57
C HIS A 50 4.12 1.53 0.13
N GLY A 51 3.80 0.31 -0.28
CA GLY A 51 3.20 0.07 -1.60
C GLY A 51 1.80 0.67 -1.73
N LEU A 52 1.53 1.25 -2.90
CA LEU A 52 0.20 1.67 -3.34
C LEU A 52 -0.21 0.82 -4.53
N ILE A 53 -1.45 0.36 -4.58
CA ILE A 53 -1.95 -0.55 -5.62
C ILE A 53 -3.22 0.02 -6.25
N GLU A 54 -3.15 0.30 -7.55
CA GLU A 54 -4.35 0.55 -8.35
C GLU A 54 -4.94 -0.77 -8.82
N LEU A 55 -6.22 -0.97 -8.55
CA LEU A 55 -6.97 -2.14 -8.95
C LEU A 55 -8.42 -1.76 -9.28
N ASP A 56 -8.84 -2.05 -10.50
CA ASP A 56 -10.22 -1.88 -10.98
C ASP A 56 -10.81 -0.48 -10.76
N GLY A 57 -10.00 0.56 -10.87
CA GLY A 57 -10.43 1.95 -10.70
C GLY A 57 -10.37 2.47 -9.27
N TYR A 58 -9.74 1.73 -8.38
CA TYR A 58 -9.52 2.12 -6.99
C TYR A 58 -8.05 2.05 -6.61
N LEU A 59 -7.62 2.98 -5.77
CA LEU A 59 -6.27 3.03 -5.24
C LEU A 59 -6.27 2.61 -3.77
N TYR A 60 -5.58 1.52 -3.47
CA TYR A 60 -5.45 0.94 -2.14
C TYR A 60 -4.07 1.23 -1.57
N GLY A 61 -4.00 1.52 -0.27
CA GLY A 61 -2.74 1.72 0.42
C GLY A 61 -2.89 2.00 1.91
N SER A 62 -1.76 2.18 2.57
CA SER A 62 -1.72 2.71 3.92
C SER A 62 -1.15 4.11 3.93
N TYR A 63 -1.45 4.89 4.96
CA TYR A 63 -0.93 6.23 5.09
C TYR A 63 -0.36 6.50 6.49
N TRP A 64 0.46 7.53 6.57
CA TRP A 64 1.16 7.93 7.77
C TRP A 64 0.31 8.89 8.61
N ILE A 65 0.17 8.62 9.90
CA ILE A 65 -0.37 9.54 10.89
C ILE A 65 0.74 9.98 11.84
N SER A 66 1.59 9.02 12.24
CA SER A 66 2.78 9.27 13.07
C SER A 66 3.78 8.12 12.92
N ASN A 67 4.93 8.22 13.55
CA ASN A 67 5.89 7.12 13.61
C ASN A 67 5.27 5.92 14.37
N GLY A 68 4.89 4.88 13.64
CA GLY A 68 4.25 3.68 14.16
C GLY A 68 2.72 3.74 14.27
N SER A 69 2.08 4.75 13.66
CA SER A 69 0.63 4.83 13.52
C SER A 69 0.23 5.24 12.11
N GLY A 70 -0.83 4.64 11.61
CA GLY A 70 -1.43 4.93 10.31
C GLY A 70 -2.54 3.95 10.02
N ASN A 71 -3.38 4.30 9.05
CA ASN A 71 -4.54 3.53 8.64
C ASN A 71 -4.40 2.99 7.22
N TRP A 72 -5.39 2.19 6.83
CA TRP A 72 -5.56 1.65 5.48
C TRP A 72 -6.69 2.40 4.79
N ALA A 73 -6.45 2.85 3.57
CA ALA A 73 -7.41 3.65 2.83
C ALA A 73 -7.59 3.14 1.40
N CYS A 74 -8.75 3.45 0.86
CA CYS A 74 -9.08 3.27 -0.54
C CYS A 74 -9.59 4.60 -1.10
N LEU A 75 -9.10 4.97 -2.27
CA LEU A 75 -9.59 6.13 -3.02
C LEU A 75 -10.17 5.68 -4.36
N ASP A 76 -11.19 6.38 -4.84
CA ASP A 76 -11.54 6.32 -6.25
C ASP A 76 -10.39 6.91 -7.08
N TRP A 77 -9.93 6.15 -8.07
CA TRP A 77 -8.77 6.52 -8.90
C TRP A 77 -8.96 7.82 -9.68
N ASN A 78 -10.17 8.09 -10.16
CA ASN A 78 -10.45 9.21 -11.04
C ASN A 78 -10.77 10.50 -10.30
N THR A 79 -11.43 10.39 -9.13
CA THR A 79 -11.93 11.54 -8.38
C THR A 79 -11.12 11.87 -7.13
N GLY A 80 -10.39 10.88 -6.59
CA GLY A 80 -9.71 11.01 -5.30
C GLY A 80 -10.64 10.94 -4.09
N GLU A 81 -11.92 10.58 -4.31
CA GLU A 81 -12.89 10.38 -3.22
C GLU A 81 -12.43 9.23 -2.32
N VAL A 82 -12.55 9.45 -1.01
CA VAL A 82 -12.21 8.43 -0.01
C VAL A 82 -13.35 7.43 0.07
N MET A 83 -13.08 6.19 -0.31
CA MET A 83 -14.04 5.09 -0.25
C MET A 83 -14.11 4.50 1.15
N TYR A 84 -12.96 4.33 1.80
CA TYR A 84 -12.84 3.98 3.21
C TYR A 84 -11.52 4.50 3.81
N ASP A 85 -11.51 4.65 5.13
CA ASP A 85 -10.37 4.96 5.99
C ASP A 85 -10.52 4.13 7.26
N GLU A 86 -9.75 3.05 7.39
CA GLU A 86 -9.92 2.07 8.45
C GLU A 86 -8.61 1.72 9.16
N GLU A 87 -8.70 1.60 10.48
CA GLU A 87 -7.59 1.17 11.32
C GLU A 87 -7.49 -0.36 11.34
N TRP A 88 -6.31 -0.89 11.03
CA TRP A 88 -5.94 -2.26 11.32
C TRP A 88 -4.48 -2.34 11.72
N ASN A 89 -4.22 -2.50 13.02
CA ASN A 89 -2.89 -2.50 13.65
C ASN A 89 -2.09 -1.21 13.44
N SER A 90 -1.64 -0.92 12.24
CA SER A 90 -0.94 0.29 11.81
C SER A 90 -0.77 0.27 10.29
N LYS A 91 -0.10 1.27 9.72
CA LYS A 91 0.33 1.30 8.32
C LYS A 91 1.32 0.18 8.00
N GLY A 92 1.51 -0.12 6.74
CA GLY A 92 2.45 -1.15 6.30
C GLY A 92 2.49 -1.31 4.79
N GLU A 93 3.27 -2.27 4.36
CA GLU A 93 3.44 -2.65 2.97
C GLU A 93 2.23 -3.40 2.43
N MET A 94 1.99 -3.28 1.13
CA MET A 94 0.92 -3.97 0.44
C MET A 94 1.44 -4.51 -0.90
N VAL A 95 1.11 -5.77 -1.19
CA VAL A 95 1.32 -6.39 -2.50
C VAL A 95 0.05 -7.13 -2.95
N TYR A 96 -0.16 -7.23 -4.25
CA TYR A 96 -1.34 -7.89 -4.82
C TYR A 96 -0.95 -9.14 -5.59
N ALA A 97 -1.63 -10.24 -5.33
CA ALA A 97 -1.55 -11.47 -6.11
C ALA A 97 -2.81 -12.32 -5.93
N ASP A 98 -3.18 -13.06 -6.96
CA ASP A 98 -4.27 -14.05 -6.95
C ASP A 98 -5.61 -13.49 -6.42
N GLY A 99 -5.94 -12.25 -6.79
CA GLY A 99 -7.17 -11.60 -6.38
C GLY A 99 -7.19 -11.08 -4.94
N MET A 100 -6.05 -11.08 -4.23
CA MET A 100 -5.93 -10.70 -2.83
C MET A 100 -4.81 -9.68 -2.61
N LEU A 101 -5.00 -8.84 -1.60
CA LEU A 101 -3.96 -7.98 -1.05
C LEU A 101 -3.30 -8.68 0.15
N TYR A 102 -1.98 -8.74 0.11
CA TYR A 102 -1.15 -9.21 1.22
C TYR A 102 -0.53 -7.99 1.87
N VAL A 103 -0.83 -7.76 3.14
CA VAL A 103 -0.35 -6.59 3.87
C VAL A 103 0.63 -6.99 4.96
N TYR A 104 1.69 -6.20 5.14
CA TYR A 104 2.69 -6.42 6.17
C TYR A 104 2.86 -5.15 7.00
N VAL A 105 2.38 -5.20 8.23
CA VAL A 105 2.30 -4.05 9.12
C VAL A 105 3.66 -3.68 9.69
N GLU A 106 4.04 -2.41 9.58
CA GLU A 106 5.29 -1.85 10.08
C GLU A 106 5.48 -2.08 11.58
N LYS A 107 4.40 -2.00 12.35
CA LYS A 107 4.44 -2.18 13.79
C LYS A 107 4.02 -3.59 14.18
N ARG A 108 4.87 -4.29 14.92
CA ARG A 108 4.65 -5.64 15.45
C ARG A 108 4.64 -6.76 14.41
N GLY A 109 4.83 -6.49 13.12
CA GLY A 109 4.99 -7.51 12.09
C GLY A 109 3.76 -8.39 11.84
N ASN A 110 2.55 -7.82 11.96
CA ASN A 110 1.35 -8.54 11.54
C ASN A 110 1.31 -8.64 10.02
N VAL A 111 0.95 -9.81 9.53
CA VAL A 111 0.70 -10.08 8.12
C VAL A 111 -0.76 -10.39 7.94
N GLY A 112 -1.43 -9.73 6.99
CA GLY A 112 -2.85 -9.91 6.72
C GLY A 112 -3.11 -10.30 5.28
N LEU A 113 -4.13 -11.15 5.08
CA LEU A 113 -4.76 -11.40 3.79
C LEU A 113 -6.04 -10.60 3.73
N VAL A 114 -6.13 -9.69 2.76
CA VAL A 114 -7.24 -8.73 2.64
C VAL A 114 -7.89 -8.91 1.28
N LYS A 115 -9.21 -8.96 1.27
CA LYS A 115 -9.98 -8.92 0.01
C LYS A 115 -10.03 -7.47 -0.48
N PRO A 116 -9.60 -7.18 -1.73
CA PRO A 116 -9.82 -5.87 -2.32
C PRO A 116 -11.32 -5.59 -2.43
N ASP A 117 -11.80 -4.57 -1.75
CA ASP A 117 -13.19 -4.14 -1.76
C ASP A 117 -13.24 -2.64 -1.44
N PRO A 118 -13.77 -1.77 -2.31
CA PRO A 118 -13.85 -0.34 -2.01
C PRO A 118 -14.84 0.00 -0.89
N SER A 119 -15.66 -0.95 -0.45
CA SER A 119 -16.60 -0.74 0.65
C SER A 119 -16.00 -0.92 2.04
N GLY A 120 -14.74 -1.40 2.16
CA GLY A 120 -14.09 -1.54 3.46
C GLY A 120 -12.82 -2.42 3.45
N PHE A 121 -12.01 -2.30 4.50
CA PHE A 121 -10.77 -3.05 4.68
C PHE A 121 -11.03 -4.38 5.38
N LYS A 122 -11.38 -5.41 4.63
CA LYS A 122 -11.77 -6.71 5.18
C LYS A 122 -10.59 -7.68 5.26
N VAL A 123 -10.06 -7.88 6.46
CA VAL A 123 -9.04 -8.89 6.75
C VAL A 123 -9.70 -10.27 6.85
N LEU A 124 -9.29 -11.20 5.98
CA LEU A 124 -9.80 -12.58 5.93
C LEU A 124 -9.03 -13.50 6.88
N SER A 125 -7.73 -13.32 6.97
CA SER A 125 -6.85 -14.06 7.87
C SER A 125 -5.61 -13.26 8.19
N SER A 126 -4.98 -13.56 9.31
CA SER A 126 -3.74 -12.89 9.69
C SER A 126 -2.86 -13.78 10.57
N PHE A 127 -1.57 -13.48 10.55
CA PHE A 127 -0.61 -14.05 11.50
C PHE A 127 0.44 -13.00 11.85
N ARG A 128 1.26 -13.28 12.84
CA ARG A 128 2.34 -12.40 13.26
C ARG A 128 3.68 -13.09 13.08
N ILE A 129 4.67 -12.37 12.54
CA ILE A 129 6.05 -12.86 12.52
C ILE A 129 6.72 -12.62 13.87
N GLU A 130 7.53 -13.58 14.30
CA GLU A 130 8.21 -13.55 15.60
C GLU A 130 9.74 -13.51 15.48
N LYS A 131 10.27 -13.74 14.26
CA LYS A 131 11.70 -13.81 14.02
C LYS A 131 12.24 -12.52 13.39
N GLY A 132 13.52 -12.25 13.62
CA GLY A 132 14.20 -11.07 13.13
C GLY A 132 14.24 -9.92 14.14
N ASN A 133 14.78 -8.80 13.73
CA ASN A 133 14.96 -7.61 14.57
C ASN A 133 14.86 -6.33 13.73
N GLY A 134 14.65 -5.19 14.39
CA GLY A 134 14.53 -3.89 13.74
C GLY A 134 13.12 -3.62 13.21
N PRO A 135 12.98 -2.62 12.34
CA PRO A 135 11.68 -2.25 11.77
C PRO A 135 11.20 -3.23 10.71
N HIS A 136 9.86 -3.33 10.55
CA HIS A 136 9.21 -4.17 9.56
C HIS A 136 8.92 -3.36 8.27
N TRP A 137 9.97 -2.99 7.54
CA TRP A 137 9.90 -2.10 6.36
C TRP A 137 10.18 -2.80 5.03
N SER A 138 10.32 -4.12 5.02
CA SER A 138 10.56 -4.82 3.77
C SER A 138 9.26 -5.05 3.02
N HIS A 139 9.30 -4.83 1.70
CA HIS A 139 8.21 -5.26 0.84
C HIS A 139 8.12 -6.79 0.80
N PRO A 140 6.95 -7.41 1.01
CA PRO A 140 6.74 -8.82 0.76
C PRO A 140 6.98 -9.13 -0.72
N TYR A 141 7.57 -10.30 -1.01
CA TYR A 141 7.71 -10.78 -2.37
C TYR A 141 6.95 -12.10 -2.52
N LEU A 142 6.09 -12.17 -3.54
CA LEU A 142 5.25 -13.33 -3.81
C LEU A 142 5.73 -14.04 -5.07
N PHE A 143 6.03 -15.32 -4.96
CA PHE A 143 6.49 -16.11 -6.09
C PHE A 143 6.17 -17.60 -5.88
N ASP A 144 5.64 -18.27 -6.91
CA ASP A 144 5.33 -19.71 -6.94
C ASP A 144 4.60 -20.21 -5.69
N GLY A 145 3.52 -19.52 -5.27
CA GLY A 145 2.71 -19.88 -4.11
C GLY A 145 3.44 -19.74 -2.77
N LYS A 146 4.49 -18.93 -2.73
CA LYS A 146 5.26 -18.62 -1.53
C LYS A 146 5.33 -17.12 -1.31
N MET A 147 5.35 -16.73 -0.04
CA MET A 147 5.65 -15.38 0.38
C MET A 147 7.03 -15.33 1.02
N PHE A 148 7.90 -14.49 0.50
CA PHE A 148 9.21 -14.18 1.02
C PHE A 148 9.13 -12.89 1.81
N LEU A 149 9.46 -12.94 3.10
CA LEU A 149 9.34 -11.80 4.00
C LEU A 149 10.63 -11.65 4.80
N ARG A 150 11.21 -10.45 4.74
CA ARG A 150 12.41 -10.13 5.50
C ARG A 150 12.06 -9.30 6.73
N HIS A 151 12.66 -9.62 7.87
CA HIS A 151 12.67 -8.77 9.05
C HIS A 151 14.10 -8.68 9.60
N GLY A 152 14.72 -7.52 9.40
CA GLY A 152 16.12 -7.30 9.76
C GLY A 152 17.07 -8.29 9.07
N ASN A 153 17.69 -9.14 9.86
CA ASN A 153 18.65 -10.16 9.40
C ASN A 153 18.05 -11.52 9.06
N VAL A 154 16.74 -11.69 9.17
CA VAL A 154 16.06 -12.96 8.91
C VAL A 154 15.20 -12.85 7.66
N LEU A 155 15.35 -13.79 6.73
CA LEU A 155 14.44 -14.05 5.63
C LEU A 155 13.56 -15.26 5.98
N MET A 156 12.26 -15.08 5.91
CA MET A 156 11.26 -16.11 6.14
C MET A 156 10.54 -16.44 4.84
N VAL A 157 10.19 -17.71 4.65
CA VAL A 157 9.43 -18.18 3.50
C VAL A 157 8.20 -18.92 4.00
N TYR A 158 7.03 -18.46 3.60
CA TYR A 158 5.74 -19.03 3.96
C TYR A 158 5.08 -19.67 2.74
N SER A 159 4.49 -20.86 2.88
CA SER A 159 3.63 -21.43 1.85
C SER A 159 2.28 -20.73 1.88
N LEU A 160 1.80 -20.31 0.72
CA LEU A 160 0.47 -19.72 0.54
C LEU A 160 -0.55 -20.76 0.00
N ARG A 161 -0.07 -21.97 -0.30
CA ARG A 161 -0.92 -23.07 -0.77
C ARG A 161 -1.55 -23.77 0.42
N SER A 162 -2.85 -24.11 0.31
CA SER A 162 -3.48 -25.02 1.25
C SER A 162 -2.77 -26.38 1.19
N SER A 163 -2.48 -26.94 2.33
CA SER A 163 -2.05 -28.35 2.47
C SER A 163 -3.19 -29.28 2.15
#